data_a3e5f949567a60f086f40c2ab569e51f
#
_entry.id   a3e5f949567a60f086f40c2ab569e51f
#
_cell.length_a   1.000
_cell.length_b   1.000
_cell.length_c   1.000
_cell.angle_alpha   90.00
_cell.angle_beta   90.00
_cell.angle_gamma   90.00
#
_symmetry.space_group_name_H-M   'P 1'
#
loop_
_entity.id
_entity.type
_entity.pdbx_description
1 polymer ?
#
loop_
_entity_poly.entity_id
_entity_poly.type
_entity_poly.pdbx_seq_one_letter_code
_entity_poly.pdbx_strand_id
1 'polypeptide(L)'
;MGHGADAENTTAATVRERLETVGATDVATTLQALATPSRLRILARLQEGPCAATELADAVGMEQSACSHQLRLLRNLGLVTGERRGRSVIYALYDNHVAELLEQALHHVEHLRLGLRDAPVTAEAAGAR
;
A
#
# COMPACT_ATOMS: atom_id res chain seq x y z
N MET A 1 -34.83 2.37 -17.67
CA MET A 1 -35.16 1.94 -17.35
C MET A 1 -34.72 1.40 -16.25
N GLY A 2 -34.92 0.84 -15.80
CA GLY A 2 -34.52 0.25 -14.62
C GLY A 2 -33.07 0.19 -14.40
N HIS A 3 -32.33 0.74 -15.30
CA HIS A 3 -30.95 0.68 -15.12
C HIS A 3 -30.41 1.34 -13.93
N GLY A 4 -30.90 2.48 -13.55
CA GLY A 4 -30.41 3.17 -12.38
C GLY A 4 -30.59 2.34 -11.14
N ALA A 5 -31.72 1.74 -11.00
CA ALA A 5 -31.98 0.92 -9.82
C ALA A 5 -31.09 -0.31 -9.81
N ASP A 6 -30.91 -0.92 -10.97
CA ASP A 6 -30.04 -2.07 -11.04
C ASP A 6 -28.62 -1.72 -10.71
N ALA A 7 -28.15 -0.60 -11.19
CA ALA A 7 -26.80 -0.18 -10.92
C ALA A 7 -26.63 0.08 -9.43
N GLU A 8 -27.61 0.68 -8.79
CA GLU A 8 -27.50 0.92 -7.36
C GLU A 8 -27.39 -0.39 -6.60
N ASN A 9 -28.21 -1.35 -6.97
CA ASN A 9 -28.17 -2.63 -6.30
C ASN A 9 -26.86 -3.32 -6.48
N THR A 10 -26.31 -3.26 -7.70
CA THR A 10 -25.08 -3.95 -7.98
C THR A 10 -23.88 -3.30 -7.33
N THR A 11 -24.01 -2.03 -6.89
CA THR A 11 -22.88 -1.40 -6.23
C THR A 11 -22.78 -1.77 -4.76
N ALA A 12 -23.69 -2.60 -4.28
CA ALA A 12 -23.73 -2.90 -2.87
C ALA A 12 -22.93 -4.13 -2.48
N ALA A 13 -21.99 -4.56 -3.31
CA ALA A 13 -21.16 -5.73 -2.97
C ALA A 13 -20.35 -5.43 -1.72
N THR A 14 -20.34 -6.36 -0.79
CA THR A 14 -19.58 -6.20 0.43
C THR A 14 -18.09 -6.40 0.16
N VAL A 15 -17.26 -5.96 1.10
CA VAL A 15 -15.82 -6.21 1.01
C VAL A 15 -15.56 -7.71 0.92
N ARG A 16 -16.30 -8.50 1.72
CA ARG A 16 -16.12 -9.94 1.69
C ARG A 16 -16.40 -10.53 0.31
N GLU A 17 -17.47 -10.07 -0.33
CA GLU A 17 -17.83 -10.56 -1.65
C GLU A 17 -16.80 -10.15 -2.70
N ARG A 18 -16.33 -8.91 -2.62
CA ARG A 18 -15.32 -8.42 -3.54
C ARG A 18 -14.01 -9.16 -3.37
N LEU A 19 -13.67 -9.48 -2.11
CA LEU A 19 -12.44 -10.21 -1.83
C LEU A 19 -12.45 -11.58 -2.52
N GLU A 20 -13.59 -12.26 -2.47
CA GLU A 20 -13.68 -13.57 -3.13
C GLU A 20 -13.66 -13.46 -4.65
N THR A 21 -14.22 -12.38 -5.18
CA THR A 21 -14.22 -12.17 -6.62
C THR A 21 -12.81 -11.89 -7.14
N VAL A 22 -12.07 -11.02 -6.44
CA VAL A 22 -10.71 -10.67 -6.84
C VAL A 22 -9.74 -11.81 -6.53
N GLY A 23 -9.97 -12.49 -5.43
CA GLY A 23 -9.10 -13.58 -4.99
C GLY A 23 -8.36 -13.21 -3.72
N ALA A 24 -8.71 -13.87 -2.62
CA ALA A 24 -8.11 -13.58 -1.34
C ALA A 24 -6.60 -13.81 -1.35
N THR A 25 -6.15 -14.83 -2.09
CA THR A 25 -4.73 -15.13 -2.18
C THR A 25 -3.97 -14.00 -2.87
N ASP A 26 -4.52 -13.47 -3.96
CA ASP A 26 -3.85 -12.38 -4.68
C ASP A 26 -3.77 -11.12 -3.84
N VAL A 27 -4.84 -10.81 -3.11
CA VAL A 27 -4.84 -9.66 -2.22
C VAL A 27 -3.81 -9.86 -1.11
N ALA A 28 -3.78 -11.06 -0.53
CA ALA A 28 -2.81 -11.35 0.52
C ALA A 28 -1.38 -11.21 0.03
N THR A 29 -1.09 -11.68 -1.19
CA THR A 29 0.24 -11.56 -1.76
C THR A 29 0.65 -10.10 -1.87
N THR A 30 -0.26 -9.25 -2.33
CA THR A 30 0.02 -7.82 -2.42
C THR A 30 0.33 -7.22 -1.05
N LEU A 31 -0.50 -7.54 -0.05
CA LEU A 31 -0.27 -7.01 1.30
C LEU A 31 1.01 -7.53 1.91
N GLN A 32 1.35 -8.79 1.65
CA GLN A 32 2.60 -9.36 2.15
C GLN A 32 3.81 -8.67 1.55
N ALA A 33 3.68 -8.21 0.31
CA ALA A 33 4.77 -7.48 -0.33
C ALA A 33 5.06 -6.16 0.39
N LEU A 34 4.11 -5.63 1.12
CA LEU A 34 4.29 -4.39 1.86
C LEU A 34 4.76 -4.64 3.29
N ALA A 35 4.81 -5.87 3.73
CA ALA A 35 4.87 -6.18 5.15
C ALA A 35 6.30 -6.40 5.67
N THR A 36 7.27 -5.71 5.13
CA THR A 36 8.63 -5.73 5.70
C THR A 36 9.09 -4.30 5.89
N PRO A 37 9.90 -4.07 6.93
CA PRO A 37 10.39 -2.71 7.17
C PRO A 37 11.15 -2.12 5.98
N SER A 38 11.97 -2.90 5.30
CA SER A 38 12.75 -2.37 4.18
C SER A 38 11.84 -1.97 3.03
N ARG A 39 10.83 -2.75 2.74
CA ARG A 39 9.91 -2.40 1.64
C ARG A 39 9.07 -1.19 1.99
N LEU A 40 8.65 -1.09 3.25
CA LEU A 40 7.90 0.09 3.68
C LEU A 40 8.74 1.35 3.56
N ARG A 41 10.04 1.27 3.89
CA ARG A 41 10.92 2.42 3.74
C ARG A 41 11.09 2.82 2.29
N ILE A 42 11.22 1.85 1.40
CA ILE A 42 11.32 2.12 -0.03
C ILE A 42 10.07 2.84 -0.52
N LEU A 43 8.90 2.30 -0.18
CA LEU A 43 7.64 2.88 -0.65
C LEU A 43 7.41 4.26 -0.06
N ALA A 44 7.80 4.47 1.19
CA ALA A 44 7.67 5.78 1.83
C ALA A 44 8.54 6.81 1.11
N ARG A 45 9.77 6.43 0.73
CA ARG A 45 10.63 7.36 0.00
C ARG A 45 10.04 7.68 -1.37
N LEU A 46 9.48 6.68 -2.03
CA LEU A 46 8.89 6.90 -3.36
C LEU A 46 7.63 7.74 -3.29
N GLN A 47 7.00 7.83 -2.13
CA GLN A 47 5.87 8.73 -1.97
C GLN A 47 6.29 10.19 -2.10
N GLU A 48 7.55 10.49 -1.84
CA GLU A 48 8.08 11.86 -2.02
C GLU A 48 8.27 12.20 -3.48
N GLY A 49 8.29 11.21 -4.36
CA GLY A 49 8.46 11.41 -5.79
C GLY A 49 9.38 10.37 -6.38
N PRO A 50 9.46 10.31 -7.70
CA PRO A 50 10.33 9.36 -8.38
C PRO A 50 11.78 9.49 -7.93
N CYS A 51 12.50 8.37 -7.95
CA CYS A 51 13.85 8.34 -7.41
C CYS A 51 14.67 7.28 -8.15
N ALA A 52 15.91 7.62 -8.45
CA ALA A 52 16.82 6.67 -9.07
C ALA A 52 17.18 5.58 -8.08
N ALA A 53 17.40 4.37 -8.60
CA ALA A 53 17.66 3.22 -7.74
C ALA A 53 18.85 3.45 -6.80
N THR A 54 19.90 4.08 -7.28
CA THR A 54 21.08 4.34 -6.46
C THR A 54 20.78 5.30 -5.32
N GLU A 55 20.05 6.36 -5.63
CA GLU A 55 19.68 7.36 -4.63
C GLU A 55 18.72 6.76 -3.61
N LEU A 56 17.86 5.88 -4.08
CA LEU A 56 16.89 5.24 -3.21
C LEU A 56 17.58 4.36 -2.18
N ALA A 57 18.56 3.58 -2.61
CA ALA A 57 19.31 2.73 -1.70
C ALA A 57 19.96 3.54 -0.59
N ASP A 58 20.57 4.67 -0.95
CA ASP A 58 21.18 5.55 0.03
C ASP A 58 20.15 6.11 0.98
N ALA A 59 19.01 6.57 0.44
CA ALA A 59 17.98 7.21 1.24
C ALA A 59 17.39 6.28 2.30
N VAL A 60 17.28 4.99 1.98
CA VAL A 60 16.67 4.03 2.90
C VAL A 60 17.70 3.21 3.67
N GLY A 61 18.99 3.49 3.47
CA GLY A 61 20.04 2.80 4.22
C GLY A 61 20.22 1.35 3.83
N MET A 62 20.04 1.01 2.56
CA MET A 62 20.19 -0.35 2.09
C MET A 62 21.37 -0.47 1.14
N GLU A 63 21.92 -1.67 1.07
CA GLU A 63 22.90 -1.96 0.06
C GLU A 63 22.23 -1.91 -1.31
N GLN A 64 22.96 -1.44 -2.30
CA GLN A 64 22.39 -1.17 -3.61
C GLN A 64 21.79 -2.40 -4.27
N SER A 65 22.50 -3.52 -4.21
CA SER A 65 21.98 -4.73 -4.85
C SER A 65 20.74 -5.26 -4.13
N ALA A 66 20.70 -5.14 -2.82
CA ALA A 66 19.53 -5.55 -2.06
C ALA A 66 18.33 -4.67 -2.39
N CYS A 67 18.56 -3.37 -2.47
CA CYS A 67 17.48 -2.43 -2.81
C CYS A 67 16.96 -2.73 -4.22
N SER A 68 17.87 -2.94 -5.17
CA SER A 68 17.47 -3.25 -6.54
C SER A 68 16.64 -4.52 -6.61
N HIS A 69 17.03 -5.52 -5.82
CA HIS A 69 16.27 -6.77 -5.78
C HIS A 69 14.86 -6.54 -5.27
N GLN A 70 14.72 -5.77 -4.19
CA GLN A 70 13.41 -5.44 -3.65
C GLN A 70 12.57 -4.67 -4.65
N LEU A 71 13.20 -3.73 -5.36
CA LEU A 71 12.47 -2.92 -6.34
C LEU A 71 11.94 -3.78 -7.49
N ARG A 72 12.72 -4.77 -7.92
CA ARG A 72 12.24 -5.66 -8.97
C ARG A 72 11.05 -6.47 -8.51
N LEU A 73 11.07 -6.94 -7.26
CA LEU A 73 9.92 -7.66 -6.71
C LEU A 73 8.69 -6.77 -6.65
N LEU A 74 8.87 -5.55 -6.17
CA LEU A 74 7.74 -4.62 -6.07
C LEU A 74 7.19 -4.27 -7.44
N ARG A 75 8.07 -4.14 -8.43
CA ARG A 75 7.62 -3.86 -9.80
C ARG A 75 6.84 -5.04 -10.37
N ASN A 76 7.31 -6.25 -10.14
CA ASN A 76 6.63 -7.44 -10.64
C ASN A 76 5.24 -7.57 -10.05
N LEU A 77 5.02 -7.04 -8.84
CA LEU A 77 3.73 -7.10 -8.19
C LEU A 77 2.86 -5.88 -8.49
N GLY A 78 3.34 -5.00 -9.35
CA GLY A 78 2.54 -3.85 -9.76
C GLY A 78 2.47 -2.73 -8.74
N LEU A 79 3.41 -2.68 -7.82
CA LEU A 79 3.40 -1.66 -6.76
C LEU A 79 4.25 -0.46 -7.11
N VAL A 80 5.27 -0.65 -7.94
CA VAL A 80 6.11 0.43 -8.43
C VAL A 80 6.32 0.26 -9.92
N THR A 81 6.70 1.34 -10.57
CA THR A 81 7.13 1.32 -11.97
C THR A 81 8.62 1.64 -12.03
N GLY A 82 9.27 1.19 -13.08
CA GLY A 82 10.66 1.51 -13.32
C GLY A 82 10.84 1.95 -14.76
N GLU A 83 11.52 3.06 -14.95
CA GLU A 83 11.77 3.61 -16.27
C GLU A 83 13.25 3.85 -16.44
N ARG A 84 13.82 3.31 -17.50
CA ARG A 84 15.24 3.51 -17.74
C ARG A 84 15.48 4.91 -18.29
N ARG A 85 16.42 5.61 -17.68
CA ARG A 85 16.85 6.93 -18.13
C ARG A 85 18.35 6.90 -18.20
N GLY A 86 18.90 6.74 -19.39
CA GLY A 86 20.33 6.58 -19.55
C GLY A 86 20.82 5.34 -18.86
N ARG A 87 21.73 5.48 -17.90
CA ARG A 87 22.28 4.36 -17.17
C ARG A 87 21.52 4.06 -15.90
N SER A 88 20.54 4.89 -15.58
CA SER A 88 19.78 4.75 -14.35
C SER A 88 18.41 4.20 -14.63
N VAL A 89 17.82 3.61 -13.60
CA VAL A 89 16.39 3.26 -13.61
C VAL A 89 15.74 4.15 -12.58
N ILE A 90 14.71 4.87 -13.00
CA ILE A 90 13.95 5.74 -12.12
C ILE A 90 12.70 5.01 -11.69
N TYR A 91 12.52 4.87 -10.38
CA TYR A 91 11.37 4.17 -9.84
C TYR A 91 10.36 5.16 -9.30
N ALA A 92 9.10 4.78 -9.36
CA ALA A 92 7.99 5.58 -8.86
C ALA A 92 6.89 4.64 -8.39
N LEU A 93 6.02 5.14 -7.53
CA LEU A 93 4.84 4.36 -7.16
C LEU A 93 3.96 4.16 -8.39
N TYR A 94 3.35 2.99 -8.49
CA TYR A 94 2.49 2.68 -9.62
C TYR A 94 1.28 3.61 -9.66
N ASP A 95 0.66 3.83 -8.50
CA ASP A 95 -0.49 4.74 -8.39
C ASP A 95 -0.60 5.21 -6.95
N ASN A 96 -1.70 5.88 -6.64
CA ASN A 96 -1.91 6.44 -5.30
C ASN A 96 -2.38 5.42 -4.28
N HIS A 97 -2.78 4.24 -4.72
CA HIS A 97 -3.36 3.28 -3.79
C HIS A 97 -2.36 2.83 -2.74
N VAL A 98 -1.10 2.60 -3.15
CA VAL A 98 -0.07 2.20 -2.21
C VAL A 98 0.20 3.30 -1.20
N ALA A 99 0.26 4.54 -1.68
CA ALA A 99 0.49 5.68 -0.81
C ALA A 99 -0.62 5.81 0.24
N GLU A 100 -1.86 5.68 -0.19
CA GLU A 100 -3.01 5.77 0.71
C GLU A 100 -2.99 4.65 1.75
N LEU A 101 -2.66 3.45 1.31
CA LEU A 101 -2.61 2.32 2.23
C LEU A 101 -1.53 2.54 3.29
N LEU A 102 -0.37 3.02 2.87
CA LEU A 102 0.72 3.29 3.79
C LEU A 102 0.34 4.38 4.78
N GLU A 103 -0.30 5.45 4.31
CA GLU A 103 -0.76 6.54 5.17
C GLU A 103 -1.72 6.02 6.22
N GLN A 104 -2.66 5.17 5.82
CA GLN A 104 -3.63 4.64 6.77
C GLN A 104 -2.97 3.74 7.80
N ALA A 105 -2.02 2.92 7.38
CA ALA A 105 -1.31 2.07 8.33
C ALA A 105 -0.51 2.90 9.32
N LEU A 106 0.17 3.94 8.84
CA LEU A 106 0.92 4.84 9.71
C LEU A 106 0.00 5.53 10.70
N HIS A 107 -1.09 6.07 10.19
CA HIS A 107 -2.05 6.79 11.03
C HIS A 107 -2.57 5.89 12.14
N HIS A 108 -2.87 4.65 11.79
CA HIS A 108 -3.37 3.70 12.78
C HIS A 108 -2.36 3.42 13.89
N VAL A 109 -1.10 3.18 13.51
CA VAL A 109 -0.06 2.89 14.49
C VAL A 109 0.22 4.11 15.38
N GLU A 110 0.27 5.29 14.77
CA GLU A 110 0.45 6.53 15.54
C GLU A 110 -0.69 6.73 16.52
N HIS A 111 -1.90 6.48 16.06
CA HIS A 111 -3.09 6.62 16.89
C HIS A 111 -3.00 5.71 18.12
N LEU A 112 -2.62 4.47 17.90
CA LEU A 112 -2.49 3.50 18.99
C LEU A 112 -1.43 3.95 19.99
N ARG A 113 -0.30 4.42 19.49
CA ARG A 113 0.81 4.81 20.36
C ARG A 113 0.52 6.04 21.18
N LEU A 114 -0.30 6.93 20.64
CA LEU A 114 -0.67 8.13 21.37
C LEU A 114 -1.82 7.88 22.34
N GLY A 115 -2.33 6.67 22.39
CA GLY A 115 -3.41 6.34 23.30
C GLY A 115 -4.75 6.90 22.90
N LEU A 116 -4.91 7.24 21.63
CA LEU A 116 -6.18 7.82 21.16
C LEU A 116 -7.22 6.77 20.85
N ARG A 117 -6.86 5.51 21.00
CA ARG A 117 -7.79 4.42 20.70
C ARG A 117 -9.01 4.42 21.61
N ASP A 118 -8.88 5.08 22.74
CA ASP A 118 -10.00 5.07 23.63
C ASP A 118 -11.02 6.09 23.26
N ALA A 119 -10.77 6.82 22.27
CA ALA A 119 -11.83 7.59 21.77
C ALA A 119 -12.82 6.59 21.35
N PRO A 120 -13.74 6.46 21.94
CA PRO A 120 -14.53 5.43 21.76
C PRO A 120 -15.21 5.16 20.69
N VAL A 121 -15.26 4.60 20.38
CA VAL A 121 -15.77 4.28 19.46
C VAL A 121 -16.84 3.72 19.79
N THR A 122 -16.90 3.74 19.98
CA THR A 122 -17.52 3.37 20.32
C THR A 122 -17.82 2.53 20.73
N ALA A 123 -17.72 2.40 21.15
CA ALA A 123 -17.79 1.72 21.67
C ALA A 123 -18.39 1.25 22.03
N GLU A 124 -18.68 1.68 21.84
CA GLU A 124 -19.04 1.46 22.14
C GLU A 124 -19.34 0.77 21.97
N ALA A 125 -19.32 0.99 21.47
CA ALA A 125 -19.44 0.43 21.47
C ALA A 125 -19.33 -0.37 21.65
N ALA A 126 -19.22 -0.43 21.67
CA ALA A 126 -19.11 -1.11 22.14
C ALA A 126 -19.13 -1.59 22.70
N GLY A 127 -19.31 -1.31 22.81
CA GLY A 127 -19.34 -1.68 23.59
C GLY A 127 -19.29 -2.41 23.79
N ALA A 128 -19.41 -2.36 23.53
CA ALA A 128 -19.33 -2.92 23.85
C ALA A 128 -18.83 -3.59 24.05
N ARG A 129 -18.66 -3.73 24.06
CA ARG A 129 -18.02 -4.15 24.43
C ARG A 129 -18.05 -4.71 24.93
#